data_8b472dc00a045aa7c5138191e5d22c89
#
_entry.id   8b472dc00a045aa7c5138191e5d22c89
#
_cell.length_a   1.000
_cell.length_b   1.000
_cell.length_c   1.000
_cell.angle_alpha   90.00
_cell.angle_beta   90.00
_cell.angle_gamma   90.00
#
_symmetry.space_group_name_H-M   'P 1'
#
loop_
_entity.id
_entity.type
_entity.pdbx_description
1 polymer ?
#
loop_
_entity_poly.entity_id
_entity_poly.type
_entity_poly.pdbx_seq_one_letter_code
_entity_poly.pdbx_strand_id
1 'polypeptide(L)'
;MSEQRDKNLWIFNAGNSFAGNPKWMFEYIIRHHKEIKPVWMCYNADTMNYVHKLGYEAELYRSSKGKDVMKKAGVYVVEMCKEVFQPELSGITVLNLWHGVGCKSIERKVTDGFLQERIAKKYIQNNDILRNNQLFLVTSEIMEKHFKEQCGIDDDKVIRAGYPRCVVNDNIQSYDHDIRKKKGLSADTKLAIYCPTYRDNNGANFMKSALPDMKRLAEVLHENNILLILKMHPLVEKDTQYLAMKEAYREHPNFYFWENEDDVYEIFSDIDIAIIDYSSIFYDLLARGVKTFIRYFYDIDDKENFRDFVFDVREMTCGTEASNFDELLTALSSCEETKKEELDRINQLFWSYSDENDCERIINTALSFTPEKREFPKLYSFDIFDTLFSRQCCHPSSVFDNVRKKLEQSDCGYDSYFIRKFSQIRRWCESNVREFYKKSVLIRNDDHLEIQLSEIYDHMATLFPLTDEQKQQLITWECEEEIRSVIPLTDHIDMLKSYLAEGNDVVLISDMYLPKETIQKMLAKADPLLATLPLFLSSDKGYQKTTRKLFLEVYSSLDYHYSEWIHIGDNKFADDTQPSRLGIHTQPVSVPELDNYEKHMAAYIEEYGMHSVVKLFRNFRL
;
A
#
# COMPACT_ATOMS: atom_id res chain seq x y z
N MET A 1 -6.80 35.70 -4.62
CA MET A 1 -5.34 35.75 -4.42
C MET A 1 -5.04 34.82 -3.27
N SER A 2 -4.29 33.75 -3.45
CA SER A 2 -3.84 32.93 -2.31
C SER A 2 -2.91 33.81 -1.49
N GLU A 3 -3.21 33.97 -0.20
CA GLU A 3 -2.28 34.63 0.73
C GLU A 3 -0.93 33.89 0.63
N GLN A 4 0.14 34.67 0.46
CA GLN A 4 1.49 34.10 0.39
C GLN A 4 1.83 33.47 1.73
N ARG A 5 2.19 32.19 1.73
CA ARG A 5 2.57 31.45 2.94
C ARG A 5 3.84 32.02 3.55
N ASP A 6 3.90 32.05 4.88
CA ASP A 6 5.08 32.49 5.64
C ASP A 6 6.13 31.36 5.64
N LYS A 7 7.23 31.56 4.88
CA LYS A 7 8.32 30.59 4.80
C LYS A 7 9.04 30.34 6.13
N ASN A 8 8.89 31.24 7.10
CA ASN A 8 9.52 31.12 8.42
C ASN A 8 8.55 30.52 9.47
N LEU A 9 7.29 30.28 9.13
CA LEU A 9 6.37 29.56 10.00
C LEU A 9 6.34 28.07 9.58
N TRP A 10 6.88 27.21 10.43
CA TRP A 10 6.98 25.77 10.18
C TRP A 10 6.06 25.00 11.11
N ILE A 11 5.34 24.03 10.59
CA ILE A 11 4.51 23.12 11.37
C ILE A 11 5.09 21.71 11.34
N PHE A 12 4.97 20.99 12.45
CA PHE A 12 5.59 19.68 12.67
C PHE A 12 4.58 18.65 13.16
N ASN A 13 4.75 17.40 12.77
CA ASN A 13 3.97 16.30 13.29
C ASN A 13 4.68 14.94 13.11
N ALA A 14 4.63 14.10 14.13
CA ALA A 14 5.05 12.70 14.11
C ALA A 14 3.92 11.80 14.66
N GLY A 15 2.74 11.85 14.04
CA GLY A 15 1.58 11.09 14.51
C GLY A 15 1.00 11.61 15.83
N ASN A 16 0.83 10.73 16.81
CA ASN A 16 0.22 11.05 18.10
C ASN A 16 1.24 11.37 19.21
N SER A 17 2.52 11.48 18.89
CA SER A 17 3.60 11.68 19.85
C SER A 17 4.47 12.89 19.51
N PHE A 18 5.23 13.38 20.48
CA PHE A 18 6.32 14.33 20.28
C PHE A 18 7.63 13.55 20.23
N ALA A 19 7.97 13.03 19.06
CA ALA A 19 9.08 12.09 18.86
C ALA A 19 9.59 12.09 17.39
N GLY A 20 10.56 11.26 17.10
CA GLY A 20 11.07 11.00 15.76
C GLY A 20 11.84 12.16 15.13
N ASN A 21 12.14 12.04 13.84
CA ASN A 21 12.90 13.06 13.10
C ASN A 21 12.30 14.48 13.18
N PRO A 22 10.95 14.64 13.12
CA PRO A 22 10.34 15.97 13.28
C PRO A 22 10.64 16.62 14.63
N LYS A 23 10.65 15.87 15.76
CA LYS A 23 11.01 16.40 17.07
C LYS A 23 12.45 16.90 17.12
N TRP A 24 13.39 16.11 16.64
CA TRP A 24 14.82 16.46 16.67
C TRP A 24 15.12 17.67 15.78
N MET A 25 14.49 17.78 14.62
CA MET A 25 14.56 18.97 13.77
C MET A 25 13.90 20.19 14.43
N PHE A 26 12.74 20.00 15.08
CA PHE A 26 12.02 21.06 15.80
C PHE A 26 12.90 21.68 16.91
N GLU A 27 13.51 20.84 17.73
CA GLU A 27 14.38 21.30 18.82
C GLU A 27 15.70 21.91 18.30
N TYR A 28 16.27 21.39 17.20
CA TYR A 28 17.41 22.00 16.53
C TYR A 28 17.10 23.42 16.07
N ILE A 29 15.96 23.62 15.40
CA ILE A 29 15.49 24.93 14.94
C ILE A 29 15.31 25.91 16.11
N ILE A 30 14.69 25.50 17.20
CA ILE A 30 14.52 26.36 18.37
C ILE A 30 15.85 26.87 18.90
N ARG A 31 16.89 26.09 18.85
CA ARG A 31 18.23 26.45 19.36
C ARG A 31 19.03 27.31 18.40
N HIS A 32 19.01 26.98 17.11
CA HIS A 32 19.93 27.53 16.13
C HIS A 32 19.30 28.55 15.17
N HIS A 33 17.96 28.53 14.96
CA HIS A 33 17.24 29.32 13.95
C HIS A 33 16.11 30.14 14.55
N LYS A 34 16.45 31.27 15.20
CA LYS A 34 15.48 32.15 15.85
C LYS A 34 14.50 32.84 14.89
N GLU A 35 14.85 32.92 13.61
CA GLU A 35 14.00 33.45 12.54
C GLU A 35 12.87 32.50 12.14
N ILE A 36 13.00 31.20 12.41
CA ILE A 36 11.98 30.19 12.12
C ILE A 36 11.09 29.99 13.35
N LYS A 37 9.79 29.99 13.16
CA LYS A 37 8.77 29.76 14.19
C LYS A 37 8.22 28.35 14.07
N PRO A 38 8.69 27.39 14.85
CA PRO A 38 8.16 26.02 14.82
C PRO A 38 6.91 25.91 15.70
N VAL A 39 5.87 25.22 15.19
CA VAL A 39 4.64 24.89 15.90
C VAL A 39 4.35 23.40 15.76
N TRP A 40 4.16 22.69 16.88
CA TRP A 40 3.83 21.27 16.85
C TRP A 40 2.32 21.08 16.63
N MET A 41 1.94 20.32 15.62
CA MET A 41 0.54 20.03 15.31
C MET A 41 0.11 18.69 15.93
N CYS A 42 -0.93 18.75 16.78
CA CYS A 42 -1.39 17.61 17.58
C CYS A 42 -2.75 17.09 17.12
N TYR A 43 -2.94 15.76 17.17
CA TYR A 43 -4.25 15.13 16.97
C TYR A 43 -5.07 15.09 18.28
N ASN A 44 -4.42 15.10 19.44
CA ASN A 44 -5.06 15.02 20.76
C ASN A 44 -4.51 16.07 21.73
N ALA A 45 -5.28 16.30 22.80
CA ALA A 45 -4.94 17.30 23.81
C ALA A 45 -3.76 16.87 24.71
N ASP A 46 -3.56 15.58 24.92
CA ASP A 46 -2.51 15.09 25.82
C ASP A 46 -1.13 15.39 25.26
N THR A 47 -0.92 15.12 23.97
CA THR A 47 0.31 15.50 23.28
C THR A 47 0.51 17.01 23.26
N MET A 48 -0.55 17.80 23.03
CA MET A 48 -0.46 19.26 23.04
C MET A 48 -0.04 19.76 24.42
N ASN A 49 -0.68 19.27 25.48
CA ASN A 49 -0.36 19.64 26.85
C ASN A 49 1.08 19.26 27.25
N TYR A 50 1.54 18.10 26.78
CA TYR A 50 2.93 17.68 26.99
C TYR A 50 3.92 18.64 26.32
N VAL A 51 3.70 18.99 25.06
CA VAL A 51 4.56 19.94 24.32
C VAL A 51 4.55 21.34 24.97
N HIS A 52 3.38 21.81 25.42
CA HIS A 52 3.27 23.06 26.17
C HIS A 52 4.04 23.02 27.51
N LYS A 53 4.01 21.87 28.21
CA LYS A 53 4.76 21.68 29.46
C LYS A 53 6.27 21.79 29.26
N LEU A 54 6.76 21.42 28.07
CA LEU A 54 8.16 21.62 27.67
C LEU A 54 8.48 23.08 27.31
N GLY A 55 7.51 23.97 27.28
CA GLY A 55 7.67 25.39 26.94
C GLY A 55 7.58 25.69 25.44
N TYR A 56 7.08 24.75 24.63
CA TYR A 56 7.01 24.88 23.18
C TYR A 56 5.60 25.23 22.68
N GLU A 57 5.51 25.79 21.47
CA GLU A 57 4.22 26.09 20.84
C GLU A 57 3.62 24.83 20.19
N ALA A 58 2.35 24.57 20.49
CA ALA A 58 1.60 23.47 19.92
C ALA A 58 0.12 23.83 19.71
N GLU A 59 -0.49 23.24 18.68
CA GLU A 59 -1.89 23.47 18.32
C GLU A 59 -2.59 22.18 17.88
N LEU A 60 -3.90 22.10 18.13
CA LEU A 60 -4.71 20.99 17.63
C LEU A 60 -5.09 21.21 16.16
N TYR A 61 -4.94 20.20 15.30
CA TYR A 61 -5.35 20.26 13.90
C TYR A 61 -6.78 20.75 13.67
N ARG A 62 -7.71 20.35 14.54
CA ARG A 62 -9.14 20.66 14.40
C ARG A 62 -9.56 21.96 15.08
N SER A 63 -8.67 22.63 15.81
CA SER A 63 -8.98 23.91 16.41
C SER A 63 -9.01 25.03 15.37
N SER A 64 -9.74 26.12 15.66
CA SER A 64 -9.73 27.31 14.80
C SER A 64 -8.32 27.87 14.63
N LYS A 65 -7.57 27.98 15.74
CA LYS A 65 -6.18 28.46 15.74
C LYS A 65 -5.25 27.54 14.95
N GLY A 66 -5.38 26.21 15.11
CA GLY A 66 -4.61 25.22 14.33
C GLY A 66 -4.85 25.34 12.82
N LYS A 67 -6.12 25.55 12.41
CA LYS A 67 -6.46 25.80 11.01
C LYS A 67 -5.84 27.10 10.47
N ASP A 68 -5.83 28.15 11.27
CA ASP A 68 -5.21 29.43 10.89
C ASP A 68 -3.68 29.29 10.76
N VAL A 69 -3.04 28.53 11.65
CA VAL A 69 -1.61 28.21 11.57
C VAL A 69 -1.32 27.41 10.29
N MET A 70 -2.08 26.36 9.99
CA MET A 70 -1.91 25.54 8.78
C MET A 70 -2.06 26.37 7.48
N LYS A 71 -2.98 27.32 7.43
CA LYS A 71 -3.15 28.20 6.26
C LYS A 71 -1.94 29.11 6.02
N LYS A 72 -1.29 29.55 7.07
CA LYS A 72 -0.17 30.51 7.02
C LYS A 72 1.18 29.84 6.89
N ALA A 73 1.36 28.64 7.43
CA ALA A 73 2.65 27.94 7.45
C ALA A 73 3.20 27.69 6.04
N GLY A 74 4.51 27.92 5.86
CA GLY A 74 5.22 27.67 4.61
C GLY A 74 5.76 26.25 4.48
N VAL A 75 6.11 25.61 5.61
CA VAL A 75 6.70 24.25 5.62
C VAL A 75 5.94 23.37 6.60
N TYR A 76 5.68 22.14 6.18
CA TYR A 76 5.10 21.08 6.97
C TYR A 76 6.07 19.90 7.09
N VAL A 77 6.64 19.72 8.28
CA VAL A 77 7.63 18.69 8.56
C VAL A 77 6.93 17.41 9.05
N VAL A 78 7.19 16.31 8.37
CA VAL A 78 6.60 14.99 8.66
C VAL A 78 7.66 13.89 8.54
N GLU A 79 7.32 12.67 8.97
CA GLU A 79 8.20 11.49 8.84
C GLU A 79 7.54 10.32 8.09
N MET A 80 6.49 10.58 7.33
CA MET A 80 5.80 9.58 6.51
C MET A 80 5.05 10.25 5.35
N CYS A 81 4.74 9.48 4.32
CA CYS A 81 3.80 9.93 3.30
C CYS A 81 2.39 9.99 3.90
N LYS A 82 1.83 11.18 4.02
CA LYS A 82 0.50 11.37 4.63
C LYS A 82 -0.60 10.78 3.76
N GLU A 83 -1.59 10.17 4.40
CA GLU A 83 -2.76 9.60 3.72
C GLU A 83 -3.79 10.65 3.33
N VAL A 84 -3.91 11.69 4.15
CA VAL A 84 -4.87 12.78 3.92
C VAL A 84 -4.19 14.10 4.19
N PHE A 85 -4.26 15.00 3.20
CA PHE A 85 -3.88 16.39 3.36
C PHE A 85 -5.13 17.24 3.59
N GLN A 86 -5.08 18.07 4.63
CA GLN A 86 -6.18 19.00 4.90
C GLN A 86 -6.18 20.14 3.88
N PRO A 87 -7.35 20.66 3.46
CA PRO A 87 -7.44 21.75 2.48
C PRO A 87 -6.61 22.98 2.86
N GLU A 88 -6.46 23.22 4.16
CA GLU A 88 -5.65 24.31 4.72
C GLU A 88 -4.15 24.18 4.38
N LEU A 89 -3.68 22.99 3.99
CA LEU A 89 -2.28 22.72 3.62
C LEU A 89 -2.00 22.87 2.11
N SER A 90 -2.98 23.28 1.32
CA SER A 90 -2.80 23.47 -0.13
C SER A 90 -1.64 24.42 -0.44
N GLY A 91 -0.69 24.00 -1.27
CA GLY A 91 0.49 24.79 -1.67
C GLY A 91 1.58 24.92 -0.60
N ILE A 92 1.51 24.18 0.52
CA ILE A 92 2.59 24.11 1.52
C ILE A 92 3.75 23.26 1.01
N THR A 93 4.99 23.58 1.39
CA THR A 93 6.13 22.67 1.22
C THR A 93 6.03 21.54 2.24
N VAL A 94 5.98 20.30 1.80
CA VAL A 94 6.01 19.12 2.68
C VAL A 94 7.45 18.65 2.80
N LEU A 95 8.03 18.74 3.97
CA LEU A 95 9.36 18.24 4.28
C LEU A 95 9.23 16.86 4.96
N ASN A 96 9.42 15.80 4.18
CA ASN A 96 9.34 14.43 4.68
C ASN A 96 10.73 13.95 5.10
N LEU A 97 10.94 13.91 6.40
CA LEU A 97 12.21 13.45 7.00
C LEU A 97 12.30 11.92 7.11
N TRP A 98 11.22 11.22 6.76
CA TRP A 98 11.08 9.78 6.90
C TRP A 98 11.36 9.26 8.32
N HIS A 99 11.25 7.95 8.54
CA HIS A 99 11.34 7.36 9.88
C HIS A 99 12.33 6.19 9.96
N GLY A 100 13.33 6.14 9.10
CA GLY A 100 14.43 5.18 9.18
C GLY A 100 14.81 4.55 7.84
N VAL A 101 15.90 3.82 7.85
CA VAL A 101 16.37 3.03 6.72
C VAL A 101 15.36 1.94 6.40
N GLY A 102 15.00 1.76 5.13
CA GLY A 102 14.02 0.77 4.67
C GLY A 102 14.68 -0.49 4.13
N CYS A 103 14.35 -1.66 4.69
CA CYS A 103 14.80 -2.96 4.18
C CYS A 103 13.66 -3.78 3.56
N LYS A 104 12.42 -3.33 3.68
CA LYS A 104 11.20 -4.03 3.26
C LYS A 104 10.49 -3.30 2.15
N SER A 105 9.69 -4.02 1.37
CA SER A 105 8.75 -3.40 0.44
C SER A 105 7.75 -2.52 1.20
N ILE A 106 7.64 -1.27 0.77
CA ILE A 106 6.80 -0.25 1.40
C ILE A 106 6.05 0.55 0.35
N GLU A 107 5.11 1.38 0.79
CA GLU A 107 4.43 2.37 -0.02
C GLU A 107 3.91 1.79 -1.34
N ARG A 108 4.22 2.37 -2.49
CA ARG A 108 3.72 1.98 -3.81
C ARG A 108 4.07 0.54 -4.24
N LYS A 109 5.07 -0.07 -3.61
CA LYS A 109 5.51 -1.45 -3.90
C LYS A 109 4.81 -2.51 -3.03
N VAL A 110 3.91 -2.11 -2.15
CA VAL A 110 3.01 -3.05 -1.45
C VAL A 110 1.89 -3.44 -2.40
N THR A 111 1.96 -4.65 -2.95
CA THR A 111 1.05 -5.15 -3.99
C THR A 111 0.03 -6.17 -3.48
N ASP A 112 0.08 -6.49 -2.20
CA ASP A 112 -0.83 -7.45 -1.55
C ASP A 112 -1.15 -7.09 -0.10
N GLY A 113 -1.99 -7.91 0.52
CA GLY A 113 -2.36 -7.79 1.93
C GLY A 113 -3.29 -6.61 2.24
N PHE A 114 -3.60 -6.45 3.52
CA PHE A 114 -4.59 -5.46 4.01
C PHE A 114 -4.15 -3.99 3.81
N LEU A 115 -2.86 -3.73 3.63
CA LEU A 115 -2.33 -2.38 3.43
C LEU A 115 -2.46 -1.88 1.99
N GLN A 116 -2.58 -2.78 1.00
CA GLN A 116 -2.59 -2.42 -0.41
C GLN A 116 -3.65 -1.37 -0.77
N GLU A 117 -4.91 -1.58 -0.37
CA GLU A 117 -6.01 -0.64 -0.64
C GLU A 117 -5.75 0.74 -0.03
N ARG A 118 -5.29 0.77 1.20
CA ARG A 118 -5.02 2.01 1.94
C ARG A 118 -3.90 2.81 1.29
N ILE A 119 -2.85 2.13 0.86
CA ILE A 119 -1.70 2.75 0.19
C ILE A 119 -2.10 3.24 -1.21
N ALA A 120 -2.76 2.40 -2.01
CA ALA A 120 -3.24 2.80 -3.33
C ALA A 120 -4.12 4.06 -3.25
N LYS A 121 -5.09 4.07 -2.33
CA LYS A 121 -5.95 5.24 -2.08
C LYS A 121 -5.15 6.50 -1.74
N LYS A 122 -4.13 6.38 -0.90
CA LYS A 122 -3.26 7.50 -0.54
C LYS A 122 -2.62 8.15 -1.78
N TYR A 123 -2.02 7.34 -2.65
CA TYR A 123 -1.36 7.85 -3.86
C TYR A 123 -2.36 8.31 -4.93
N ILE A 124 -3.49 7.64 -5.10
CA ILE A 124 -4.55 8.07 -6.03
C ILE A 124 -5.07 9.46 -5.65
N GLN A 125 -5.32 9.71 -4.35
CA GLN A 125 -5.89 10.98 -3.89
C GLN A 125 -4.89 12.12 -3.73
N ASN A 126 -3.61 11.83 -3.50
CA ASN A 126 -2.62 12.84 -3.11
C ASN A 126 -1.38 12.87 -4.03
N ASN A 127 -1.43 12.22 -5.20
CA ASN A 127 -0.27 12.13 -6.08
C ASN A 127 0.30 13.50 -6.43
N ASP A 128 -0.55 14.48 -6.75
CA ASP A 128 -0.16 15.85 -7.06
C ASP A 128 0.67 16.48 -5.92
N ILE A 129 0.15 16.42 -4.68
CA ILE A 129 0.86 16.97 -3.51
C ILE A 129 2.17 16.23 -3.25
N LEU A 130 2.16 14.90 -3.31
CA LEU A 130 3.34 14.08 -3.06
C LEU A 130 4.44 14.33 -4.08
N ARG A 131 4.10 14.60 -5.33
CA ARG A 131 5.09 14.84 -6.40
C ARG A 131 5.48 16.31 -6.54
N ASN A 132 4.58 17.26 -6.33
CA ASN A 132 4.88 18.67 -6.54
C ASN A 132 5.42 19.39 -5.30
N ASN A 133 4.91 19.04 -4.12
CA ASN A 133 5.15 19.80 -2.90
C ASN A 133 6.10 19.12 -1.92
N GLN A 134 6.38 17.81 -2.10
CA GLN A 134 7.16 17.05 -1.12
C GLN A 134 8.65 17.06 -1.43
N LEU A 135 9.44 17.47 -0.45
CA LEU A 135 10.86 17.16 -0.36
C LEU A 135 11.04 15.90 0.49
N PHE A 136 11.97 15.04 0.14
CA PHE A 136 12.16 13.75 0.82
C PHE A 136 13.63 13.53 1.19
N LEU A 137 13.86 13.21 2.47
CA LEU A 137 15.19 12.99 3.02
C LEU A 137 15.67 11.56 2.75
N VAL A 138 16.89 11.43 2.24
CA VAL A 138 17.59 10.15 2.02
C VAL A 138 19.00 10.21 2.57
N THR A 139 19.50 9.10 3.12
CA THR A 139 20.75 9.06 3.86
C THR A 139 21.94 8.51 3.08
N SER A 140 21.68 7.88 1.92
CA SER A 140 22.70 7.27 1.06
C SER A 140 22.18 7.02 -0.34
N GLU A 141 23.08 6.66 -1.27
CA GLU A 141 22.74 6.32 -2.64
C GLU A 141 21.78 5.11 -2.73
N ILE A 142 22.02 4.08 -1.93
CA ILE A 142 21.16 2.89 -1.90
C ILE A 142 19.77 3.24 -1.36
N MET A 143 19.65 4.13 -0.37
CA MET A 143 18.38 4.60 0.15
C MET A 143 17.69 5.57 -0.82
N GLU A 144 18.43 6.39 -1.53
CA GLU A 144 17.88 7.24 -2.58
C GLU A 144 17.19 6.40 -3.66
N LYS A 145 17.89 5.40 -4.20
CA LYS A 145 17.32 4.47 -5.18
C LYS A 145 16.09 3.77 -4.62
N HIS A 146 16.19 3.23 -3.41
CA HIS A 146 15.08 2.54 -2.74
C HIS A 146 13.84 3.43 -2.61
N PHE A 147 13.97 4.63 -2.05
CA PHE A 147 12.80 5.49 -1.83
C PHE A 147 12.23 6.11 -3.11
N LYS A 148 13.05 6.36 -4.13
CA LYS A 148 12.56 6.72 -5.46
C LYS A 148 11.64 5.63 -6.03
N GLU A 149 12.04 4.37 -5.94
CA GLU A 149 11.25 3.23 -6.39
C GLU A 149 9.99 3.00 -5.53
N GLN A 150 10.14 3.06 -4.20
CA GLN A 150 9.05 2.75 -3.26
C GLN A 150 8.00 3.86 -3.15
N CYS A 151 8.42 5.13 -3.20
CA CYS A 151 7.56 6.28 -2.97
C CYS A 151 7.29 7.12 -4.22
N GLY A 152 7.96 6.84 -5.35
CA GLY A 152 7.81 7.59 -6.59
C GLY A 152 8.34 9.03 -6.49
N ILE A 153 9.54 9.22 -5.90
CA ILE A 153 10.13 10.52 -5.65
C ILE A 153 11.00 10.94 -6.84
N ASP A 154 10.79 12.15 -7.34
CA ASP A 154 11.56 12.72 -8.43
C ASP A 154 12.94 13.22 -7.93
N ASP A 155 13.94 13.27 -8.81
CA ASP A 155 15.33 13.61 -8.49
C ASP A 155 15.50 14.99 -7.86
N ASP A 156 14.72 15.95 -8.29
CA ASP A 156 14.72 17.34 -7.82
C ASP A 156 14.02 17.53 -6.45
N LYS A 157 13.42 16.46 -5.91
CA LYS A 157 12.73 16.46 -4.61
C LYS A 157 13.55 15.79 -3.51
N VAL A 158 14.75 15.28 -3.83
CA VAL A 158 15.58 14.54 -2.88
C VAL A 158 16.47 15.47 -2.06
N ILE A 159 16.46 15.31 -0.74
CA ILE A 159 17.43 15.91 0.18
C ILE A 159 18.40 14.82 0.63
N ARG A 160 19.71 15.05 0.39
CA ARG A 160 20.78 14.12 0.75
C ARG A 160 21.42 14.57 2.06
N ALA A 161 21.05 13.93 3.18
CA ALA A 161 21.54 14.25 4.53
C ALA A 161 21.24 13.11 5.51
N GLY A 162 21.83 13.13 6.69
CA GLY A 162 21.50 12.22 7.79
C GLY A 162 20.16 12.56 8.45
N TYR A 163 19.56 11.57 9.13
CA TYR A 163 18.34 11.79 9.89
C TYR A 163 18.61 12.65 11.13
N PRO A 164 17.82 13.72 11.39
CA PRO A 164 18.05 14.61 12.54
C PRO A 164 18.18 13.85 13.87
N ARG A 165 17.35 12.85 14.12
CA ARG A 165 17.42 12.02 15.34
C ARG A 165 18.70 11.20 15.49
N CYS A 166 19.48 11.03 14.42
CA CYS A 166 20.74 10.29 14.43
C CYS A 166 21.96 11.21 14.43
N VAL A 167 21.84 12.44 13.93
CA VAL A 167 23.00 13.36 13.76
C VAL A 167 23.01 14.53 14.74
N VAL A 168 21.88 14.92 15.31
CA VAL A 168 21.84 15.98 16.32
C VAL A 168 22.43 15.46 17.64
N ASN A 169 23.54 16.03 18.03
CA ASN A 169 24.27 15.68 19.26
C ASN A 169 24.03 16.67 20.42
N ASP A 170 23.19 17.66 20.21
CA ASP A 170 22.78 18.59 21.26
C ASP A 170 22.10 17.81 22.38
N ASN A 171 22.31 18.27 23.62
CA ASN A 171 21.71 17.64 24.78
C ASN A 171 20.19 17.94 24.80
N ILE A 172 19.45 17.23 23.97
CA ILE A 172 17.98 17.31 23.84
C ILE A 172 17.40 16.43 24.94
N GLN A 173 17.13 17.01 26.11
CA GLN A 173 16.52 16.28 27.20
C GLN A 173 15.10 16.76 27.41
N SER A 174 14.13 15.98 26.98
CA SER A 174 12.73 16.19 27.32
C SER A 174 12.36 15.60 28.69
N TYR A 175 13.18 14.67 29.22
CA TYR A 175 13.05 14.13 30.59
C TYR A 175 14.39 13.52 31.07
N ASP A 176 14.43 13.09 32.35
CA ASP A 176 15.63 12.47 32.94
C ASP A 176 15.83 11.03 32.44
N HIS A 177 16.84 10.83 31.62
CA HIS A 177 17.19 9.55 30.98
C HIS A 177 18.27 8.75 31.68
N ASP A 178 18.73 9.16 32.85
CA ASP A 178 19.72 8.39 33.58
C ASP A 178 19.10 7.10 34.15
N ILE A 179 19.02 6.08 33.24
CA ILE A 179 18.42 4.78 33.56
C ILE A 179 19.23 4.04 34.63
N ARG A 180 20.57 4.17 34.61
CA ARG A 180 21.44 3.57 35.62
C ARG A 180 21.10 4.11 37.01
N LYS A 181 20.97 5.42 37.12
CA LYS A 181 20.58 6.08 38.37
C LYS A 181 19.16 5.72 38.81
N LYS A 182 18.19 5.71 37.89
CA LYS A 182 16.80 5.29 38.18
C LYS A 182 16.72 3.88 38.76
N LYS A 183 17.58 2.96 38.29
CA LYS A 183 17.64 1.59 38.76
C LYS A 183 18.65 1.36 39.90
N GLY A 184 19.36 2.40 40.37
CA GLY A 184 20.37 2.28 41.43
C GLY A 184 21.58 1.45 41.03
N LEU A 185 21.93 1.43 39.75
CA LEU A 185 23.02 0.66 39.18
C LEU A 185 24.33 1.50 39.12
N SER A 186 25.45 0.80 39.05
CA SER A 186 26.78 1.46 38.90
C SER A 186 26.97 2.03 37.50
N ALA A 187 27.89 2.99 37.36
CA ALA A 187 28.20 3.65 36.10
C ALA A 187 28.80 2.70 35.06
N ASP A 188 29.42 1.60 35.50
CA ASP A 188 30.01 0.56 34.66
C ASP A 188 29.05 -0.53 34.21
N THR A 189 27.77 -0.45 34.66
CA THR A 189 26.72 -1.36 34.16
C THR A 189 26.47 -1.10 32.67
N LYS A 190 26.60 -2.12 31.84
CA LYS A 190 26.35 -2.02 30.40
C LYS A 190 24.84 -1.91 30.13
N LEU A 191 24.46 -1.02 29.22
CA LEU A 191 23.09 -0.91 28.75
C LEU A 191 22.93 -1.71 27.46
N ALA A 192 22.11 -2.76 27.51
CA ALA A 192 21.68 -3.50 26.33
C ALA A 192 20.27 -3.08 25.95
N ILE A 193 19.97 -2.98 24.66
CA ILE A 193 18.61 -2.71 24.18
C ILE A 193 18.11 -3.83 23.27
N TYR A 194 16.88 -4.28 23.46
CA TYR A 194 16.18 -5.20 22.57
C TYR A 194 14.96 -4.51 21.95
N CYS A 195 14.99 -4.31 20.62
CA CYS A 195 13.94 -3.66 19.85
C CYS A 195 13.42 -4.61 18.76
N PRO A 196 12.59 -5.62 19.11
CA PRO A 196 12.10 -6.59 18.13
C PRO A 196 11.11 -5.97 17.13
N THR A 197 11.17 -6.44 15.89
CA THR A 197 10.18 -6.15 14.86
C THR A 197 8.82 -6.78 15.25
N TYR A 198 7.72 -6.07 14.99
CA TYR A 198 6.37 -6.63 15.13
C TYR A 198 6.13 -7.73 14.08
N ARG A 199 5.47 -8.82 14.50
CA ARG A 199 5.10 -9.97 13.63
C ARG A 199 3.65 -9.81 13.21
N ASP A 200 3.42 -9.58 11.91
CA ASP A 200 2.10 -9.27 11.37
C ASP A 200 1.10 -10.43 11.59
N ASN A 201 1.55 -11.69 11.56
CA ASN A 201 0.69 -12.87 11.67
C ASN A 201 0.67 -13.53 13.06
N ASN A 202 1.58 -13.18 13.96
CA ASN A 202 1.76 -13.88 15.24
C ASN A 202 1.53 -13.00 16.48
N GLY A 203 1.27 -11.70 16.29
CA GLY A 203 1.05 -10.77 17.39
C GLY A 203 2.19 -10.81 18.42
N ALA A 204 1.85 -10.92 19.71
CA ALA A 204 2.82 -10.98 20.80
C ALA A 204 3.28 -12.41 21.16
N ASN A 205 2.77 -13.44 20.51
CA ASN A 205 3.18 -14.83 20.77
C ASN A 205 4.67 -15.06 20.48
N PHE A 206 5.28 -14.24 19.61
CA PHE A 206 6.72 -14.29 19.33
C PHE A 206 7.57 -14.12 20.60
N MET A 207 7.09 -13.42 21.63
CA MET A 207 7.85 -13.19 22.86
C MET A 207 8.21 -14.48 23.59
N LYS A 208 7.31 -15.50 23.58
CA LYS A 208 7.61 -16.81 24.16
C LYS A 208 8.71 -17.56 23.40
N SER A 209 8.78 -17.37 22.10
CA SER A 209 9.82 -17.97 21.27
C SER A 209 11.14 -17.20 21.39
N ALA A 210 11.05 -15.86 21.42
CA ALA A 210 12.21 -15.00 21.52
C ALA A 210 12.90 -15.07 22.90
N LEU A 211 12.13 -15.03 23.97
CA LEU A 211 12.61 -15.02 25.36
C LEU A 211 11.92 -16.11 26.20
N PRO A 212 12.19 -17.40 25.92
CA PRO A 212 11.46 -18.51 26.53
C PRO A 212 11.75 -18.70 28.02
N ASP A 213 12.90 -18.26 28.50
CA ASP A 213 13.33 -18.40 29.89
C ASP A 213 13.92 -17.08 30.44
N MET A 214 13.04 -16.25 30.98
CA MET A 214 13.39 -14.96 31.57
C MET A 214 14.26 -15.08 32.84
N LYS A 215 14.20 -16.20 33.57
CA LYS A 215 15.06 -16.42 34.77
C LYS A 215 16.50 -16.62 34.35
N ARG A 216 16.71 -17.52 33.40
CA ARG A 216 18.03 -17.81 32.86
C ARG A 216 18.64 -16.57 32.16
N LEU A 217 17.80 -15.77 31.47
CA LEU A 217 18.23 -14.48 30.92
C LEU A 217 18.67 -13.54 32.05
N ALA A 218 17.89 -13.41 33.11
CA ALA A 218 18.22 -12.56 34.26
C ALA A 218 19.54 -12.97 34.93
N GLU A 219 19.83 -14.27 35.07
CA GLU A 219 21.11 -14.78 35.61
C GLU A 219 22.28 -14.33 34.74
N VAL A 220 22.21 -14.51 33.41
CA VAL A 220 23.25 -14.08 32.45
C VAL A 220 23.46 -12.56 32.49
N LEU A 221 22.38 -11.78 32.52
CA LEU A 221 22.47 -10.32 32.61
C LEU A 221 23.16 -9.86 33.90
N HIS A 222 22.81 -10.50 35.02
CA HIS A 222 23.40 -10.20 36.32
C HIS A 222 24.91 -10.54 36.36
N GLU A 223 25.29 -11.75 35.92
CA GLU A 223 26.69 -12.20 35.90
C GLU A 223 27.58 -11.32 35.03
N ASN A 224 27.06 -10.69 33.98
CA ASN A 224 27.79 -9.85 33.04
C ASN A 224 27.62 -8.34 33.28
N ASN A 225 26.97 -7.93 34.39
CA ASN A 225 26.69 -6.55 34.74
C ASN A 225 25.93 -5.80 33.63
N ILE A 226 24.85 -6.38 33.10
CA ILE A 226 24.05 -5.83 32.01
C ILE A 226 22.67 -5.46 32.52
N LEU A 227 22.16 -4.27 32.15
CA LEU A 227 20.76 -3.89 32.19
C LEU A 227 20.15 -4.02 30.80
N LEU A 228 19.14 -4.86 30.63
CA LEU A 228 18.43 -5.03 29.36
C LEU A 228 17.20 -4.11 29.29
N ILE A 229 17.19 -3.22 28.33
CA ILE A 229 16.06 -2.35 28.00
C ILE A 229 15.21 -3.07 26.96
N LEU A 230 13.94 -3.33 27.30
CA LEU A 230 12.95 -3.93 26.41
C LEU A 230 12.07 -2.84 25.81
N LYS A 231 12.28 -2.51 24.55
CA LYS A 231 11.51 -1.53 23.80
C LYS A 231 10.62 -2.23 22.77
N MET A 232 9.37 -2.41 23.11
CA MET A 232 8.40 -3.13 22.27
C MET A 232 7.71 -2.19 21.28
N HIS A 233 7.19 -2.78 20.20
CA HIS A 233 6.32 -2.05 19.28
C HIS A 233 4.99 -1.67 19.99
N PRO A 234 4.41 -0.47 19.74
CA PRO A 234 3.18 -0.03 20.41
C PRO A 234 1.99 -1.00 20.34
N LEU A 235 1.90 -1.82 19.30
CA LEU A 235 0.86 -2.85 19.16
C LEU A 235 1.01 -4.00 20.15
N VAL A 236 2.21 -4.24 20.69
CA VAL A 236 2.50 -5.29 21.67
C VAL A 236 2.21 -4.85 23.10
N GLU A 237 2.19 -3.56 23.39
CA GLU A 237 2.03 -3.03 24.77
C GLU A 237 0.73 -3.43 25.45
N LYS A 238 -0.32 -3.71 24.68
CA LYS A 238 -1.63 -4.13 25.19
C LYS A 238 -1.81 -5.64 25.24
N ASP A 239 -0.78 -6.38 24.83
CA ASP A 239 -0.83 -7.83 24.85
C ASP A 239 -0.73 -8.38 26.25
N THR A 240 -1.58 -9.35 26.58
CA THR A 240 -1.68 -9.90 27.93
C THR A 240 -0.42 -10.66 28.37
N GLN A 241 0.30 -11.28 27.44
CA GLN A 241 1.54 -12.02 27.74
C GLN A 241 2.69 -11.05 28.03
N TYR A 242 2.79 -9.98 27.23
CA TYR A 242 3.76 -8.91 27.47
C TYR A 242 3.50 -8.21 28.81
N LEU A 243 2.24 -7.88 29.10
CA LEU A 243 1.85 -7.26 30.37
C LEU A 243 2.18 -8.14 31.58
N ALA A 244 1.92 -9.45 31.48
CA ALA A 244 2.28 -10.40 32.54
C ALA A 244 3.80 -10.49 32.76
N MET A 245 4.58 -10.50 31.69
CA MET A 245 6.04 -10.47 31.76
C MET A 245 6.55 -9.16 32.36
N LYS A 246 6.03 -8.02 31.92
CA LYS A 246 6.35 -6.69 32.44
C LYS A 246 6.07 -6.62 33.94
N GLU A 247 4.90 -7.07 34.39
CA GLU A 247 4.53 -7.06 35.81
C GLU A 247 5.44 -7.98 36.66
N ALA A 248 5.84 -9.14 36.14
CA ALA A 248 6.72 -10.07 36.85
C ALA A 248 8.16 -9.55 37.00
N TYR A 249 8.66 -8.74 36.05
CA TYR A 249 10.06 -8.34 35.98
C TYR A 249 10.32 -6.83 36.05
N ARG A 250 9.32 -5.96 36.16
CA ARG A 250 9.47 -4.49 36.19
C ARG A 250 10.37 -4.00 37.32
N GLU A 251 10.35 -4.66 38.47
CA GLU A 251 11.19 -4.31 39.61
C GLU A 251 12.56 -5.03 39.63
N HIS A 252 12.77 -5.96 38.70
CA HIS A 252 14.04 -6.67 38.61
C HIS A 252 15.19 -5.74 38.20
N PRO A 253 16.36 -5.77 38.85
CA PRO A 253 17.45 -4.81 38.60
C PRO A 253 18.00 -4.84 37.20
N ASN A 254 17.99 -6.00 36.54
CA ASN A 254 18.59 -6.17 35.22
C ASN A 254 17.60 -5.95 34.05
N PHE A 255 16.34 -5.53 34.30
CA PHE A 255 15.39 -5.21 33.26
C PHE A 255 14.85 -3.80 33.40
N TYR A 256 14.68 -3.13 32.24
CA TYR A 256 13.97 -1.87 32.10
C TYR A 256 12.99 -1.96 30.93
N PHE A 257 11.69 -1.77 31.24
CA PHE A 257 10.64 -1.77 30.23
C PHE A 257 10.39 -0.34 29.75
N TRP A 258 10.75 -0.07 28.51
CA TRP A 258 10.61 1.27 27.92
C TRP A 258 9.15 1.61 27.66
N GLU A 259 8.72 2.80 28.07
CA GLU A 259 7.38 3.32 27.78
C GLU A 259 7.39 4.02 26.41
N ASN A 260 6.44 3.70 25.52
CA ASN A 260 6.44 4.23 24.14
C ASN A 260 6.00 5.72 24.04
N GLU A 261 5.57 6.33 25.12
CA GLU A 261 5.35 7.78 25.21
C GLU A 261 6.67 8.55 25.16
N ASP A 262 7.76 7.91 25.59
CA ASP A 262 9.10 8.50 25.64
C ASP A 262 9.89 8.20 24.36
N ASP A 263 10.70 9.17 23.93
CA ASP A 263 11.52 9.01 22.73
C ASP A 263 12.80 8.23 23.02
N VAL A 264 12.81 6.96 22.63
CA VAL A 264 13.96 6.07 22.87
C VAL A 264 15.27 6.53 22.23
N TYR A 265 15.20 7.37 21.20
CA TYR A 265 16.42 7.91 20.54
C TYR A 265 17.25 8.80 21.45
N GLU A 266 16.69 9.33 22.52
CA GLU A 266 17.39 10.13 23.50
C GLU A 266 18.45 9.34 24.29
N ILE A 267 18.31 8.00 24.37
CA ILE A 267 19.26 7.13 25.09
C ILE A 267 20.20 6.35 24.16
N PHE A 268 20.06 6.46 22.84
CA PHE A 268 20.84 5.61 21.92
C PHE A 268 22.35 5.81 22.04
N SER A 269 22.81 7.01 22.38
CA SER A 269 24.23 7.27 22.62
C SER A 269 24.80 6.60 23.87
N ASP A 270 23.91 6.15 24.79
CA ASP A 270 24.31 5.48 26.04
C ASP A 270 24.23 3.95 25.93
N ILE A 271 23.78 3.43 24.80
CA ILE A 271 23.63 1.99 24.57
C ILE A 271 24.98 1.36 24.23
N ASP A 272 25.35 0.37 24.99
CA ASP A 272 26.58 -0.42 24.79
C ASP A 272 26.35 -1.63 23.86
N ILE A 273 25.17 -2.28 23.96
CA ILE A 273 24.85 -3.53 23.26
C ILE A 273 23.47 -3.41 22.61
N ALA A 274 23.36 -3.67 21.32
CA ALA A 274 22.08 -3.74 20.61
C ALA A 274 21.74 -5.18 20.23
N ILE A 275 20.62 -5.68 20.73
CA ILE A 275 20.03 -6.94 20.28
C ILE A 275 18.95 -6.58 19.25
N ILE A 276 19.15 -7.01 18.03
CA ILE A 276 18.27 -6.69 16.92
C ILE A 276 17.89 -7.96 16.17
N ASP A 277 16.71 -7.94 15.61
CA ASP A 277 16.33 -8.89 14.56
C ASP A 277 16.51 -8.23 13.17
N TYR A 278 15.56 -8.34 12.27
CA TYR A 278 15.50 -7.66 10.97
C TYR A 278 14.89 -6.24 11.08
N SER A 279 15.06 -5.58 12.21
CA SER A 279 14.57 -4.21 12.46
C SER A 279 15.51 -3.16 11.88
N SER A 280 14.95 -2.17 11.19
CA SER A 280 15.68 -1.03 10.66
C SER A 280 16.31 -0.12 11.73
N ILE A 281 15.93 -0.29 12.99
CA ILE A 281 16.54 0.44 14.12
C ILE A 281 18.02 0.14 14.30
N PHE A 282 18.50 -0.97 13.73
CA PHE A 282 19.93 -1.30 13.63
C PHE A 282 20.76 -0.13 13.07
N TYR A 283 20.31 0.45 11.95
CA TYR A 283 21.02 1.51 11.27
C TYR A 283 21.06 2.81 12.08
N ASP A 284 20.00 3.09 12.84
CA ASP A 284 19.94 4.25 13.71
C ASP A 284 20.88 4.10 14.92
N LEU A 285 20.93 2.91 15.53
CA LEU A 285 21.86 2.58 16.61
C LEU A 285 23.31 2.62 16.12
N LEU A 286 23.59 2.14 14.91
CA LEU A 286 24.90 2.24 14.27
C LEU A 286 25.33 3.71 14.10
N ALA A 287 24.43 4.56 13.57
CA ALA A 287 24.69 5.98 13.41
C ALA A 287 24.92 6.71 14.74
N ARG A 288 24.32 6.22 15.84
CA ARG A 288 24.54 6.74 17.21
C ARG A 288 25.78 6.17 17.90
N GLY A 289 26.57 5.34 17.20
CA GLY A 289 27.90 4.89 17.66
C GLY A 289 27.88 3.61 18.49
N VAL A 290 26.81 2.86 18.52
CA VAL A 290 26.78 1.52 19.13
C VAL A 290 27.78 0.61 18.41
N LYS A 291 28.57 -0.14 19.17
CA LYS A 291 29.65 -0.98 18.63
C LYS A 291 29.41 -2.48 18.79
N THR A 292 28.54 -2.88 19.71
CA THR A 292 28.25 -4.30 19.93
C THR A 292 26.85 -4.61 19.45
N PHE A 293 26.78 -5.40 18.38
CA PHE A 293 25.50 -5.84 17.81
C PHE A 293 25.35 -7.37 17.92
N ILE A 294 24.18 -7.81 18.42
CA ILE A 294 23.75 -9.21 18.43
C ILE A 294 22.57 -9.30 17.49
N ARG A 295 22.73 -10.00 16.37
CA ARG A 295 21.66 -10.25 15.38
C ARG A 295 20.90 -11.50 15.80
N TYR A 296 19.74 -11.30 16.39
CA TYR A 296 18.94 -12.38 16.94
C TYR A 296 17.89 -12.86 15.92
N PHE A 297 18.26 -13.80 15.06
CA PHE A 297 17.51 -14.29 13.90
C PHE A 297 16.81 -15.62 14.14
N TYR A 298 16.18 -15.82 15.31
CA TYR A 298 15.56 -17.08 15.73
C TYR A 298 14.38 -17.52 14.83
N ASP A 299 13.76 -16.61 14.07
CA ASP A 299 12.59 -16.86 13.21
C ASP A 299 12.72 -16.27 11.79
N ILE A 300 13.94 -15.98 11.33
CA ILE A 300 14.16 -15.30 10.03
C ILE A 300 13.71 -16.14 8.83
N ASP A 301 13.66 -17.44 8.96
CA ASP A 301 13.24 -18.38 7.91
C ASP A 301 11.72 -18.59 7.86
N ASP A 302 10.97 -18.05 8.81
CA ASP A 302 9.51 -18.10 8.85
C ASP A 302 8.89 -16.97 8.02
N LYS A 303 8.69 -17.25 6.72
CA LYS A 303 8.19 -16.26 5.73
C LYS A 303 6.77 -15.76 6.01
N GLU A 304 6.00 -16.43 6.86
CA GLU A 304 4.64 -15.99 7.19
C GLU A 304 4.63 -14.79 8.15
N ASN A 305 5.74 -14.50 8.81
CA ASN A 305 5.83 -13.47 9.84
C ASN A 305 6.12 -12.07 9.33
N PHE A 306 6.56 -11.88 8.07
CA PHE A 306 6.97 -10.55 7.59
C PHE A 306 6.85 -10.37 6.09
N ARG A 307 6.77 -9.09 5.69
CA ARG A 307 6.78 -8.65 4.29
C ARG A 307 8.15 -8.93 3.65
N ASP A 308 8.17 -9.10 2.33
CA ASP A 308 9.37 -9.34 1.56
C ASP A 308 10.46 -8.29 1.84
N PHE A 309 11.69 -8.78 2.06
CA PHE A 309 12.86 -7.95 2.16
C PHE A 309 13.33 -7.53 0.75
N VAL A 310 13.66 -6.25 0.62
CA VAL A 310 14.26 -5.71 -0.61
C VAL A 310 15.76 -6.00 -0.65
N PHE A 311 16.36 -6.17 0.53
CA PHE A 311 17.78 -6.45 0.71
C PHE A 311 17.97 -7.70 1.54
N ASP A 312 19.08 -8.42 1.31
CA ASP A 312 19.51 -9.50 2.22
C ASP A 312 19.91 -8.90 3.58
N VAL A 313 19.12 -9.20 4.61
CA VAL A 313 19.32 -8.66 5.96
C VAL A 313 20.67 -9.11 6.55
N ARG A 314 21.13 -10.33 6.24
CA ARG A 314 22.42 -10.84 6.73
C ARG A 314 23.59 -10.09 6.11
N GLU A 315 23.51 -9.74 4.83
CA GLU A 315 24.54 -8.97 4.14
C GLU A 315 24.53 -7.49 4.52
N MET A 316 23.34 -6.96 4.83
CA MET A 316 23.13 -5.52 5.09
C MET A 316 23.14 -5.16 6.58
N THR A 317 23.45 -6.10 7.46
CA THR A 317 23.71 -5.88 8.89
C THR A 317 25.04 -6.54 9.29
N CYS A 318 25.52 -6.25 10.50
CA CYS A 318 26.74 -6.86 11.03
C CYS A 318 26.61 -7.13 12.53
N GLY A 319 27.54 -7.91 13.06
CA GLY A 319 27.58 -8.32 14.47
C GLY A 319 27.42 -9.82 14.65
N THR A 320 27.48 -10.27 15.89
CA THR A 320 27.36 -11.68 16.26
C THR A 320 25.96 -12.19 15.95
N GLU A 321 25.84 -13.26 15.18
CA GLU A 321 24.55 -13.90 14.87
C GLU A 321 24.17 -14.91 15.96
N ALA A 322 22.93 -14.87 16.39
CA ALA A 322 22.32 -15.83 17.30
C ALA A 322 21.01 -16.32 16.68
N SER A 323 20.92 -17.62 16.40
CA SER A 323 19.78 -18.28 15.76
C SER A 323 18.80 -18.91 16.75
N ASN A 324 19.14 -18.90 18.03
CA ASN A 324 18.32 -19.42 19.11
C ASN A 324 18.65 -18.75 20.45
N PHE A 325 17.85 -19.05 21.46
CA PHE A 325 17.99 -18.43 22.78
C PHE A 325 19.32 -18.76 23.49
N ASP A 326 19.86 -19.97 23.35
CA ASP A 326 21.15 -20.36 23.97
C ASP A 326 22.32 -19.58 23.35
N GLU A 327 22.28 -19.38 22.05
CA GLU A 327 23.26 -18.55 21.33
C GLU A 327 23.15 -17.06 21.72
N LEU A 328 21.91 -16.55 21.93
CA LEU A 328 21.71 -15.20 22.47
C LEU A 328 22.35 -15.04 23.85
N LEU A 329 22.15 -15.99 24.76
CA LEU A 329 22.77 -15.96 26.10
C LEU A 329 24.30 -16.02 26.02
N THR A 330 24.83 -16.82 25.10
CA THR A 330 26.28 -16.92 24.86
C THR A 330 26.84 -15.58 24.33
N ALA A 331 26.17 -14.95 23.37
CA ALA A 331 26.58 -13.66 22.83
C ALA A 331 26.52 -12.54 23.88
N LEU A 332 25.52 -12.53 24.76
CA LEU A 332 25.42 -11.61 25.89
C LEU A 332 26.54 -11.83 26.92
N SER A 333 26.96 -13.08 27.14
CA SER A 333 28.07 -13.39 28.04
C SER A 333 29.44 -12.96 27.48
N SER A 334 29.64 -13.09 26.16
CA SER A 334 30.90 -12.69 25.51
C SER A 334 31.03 -11.18 25.35
N CYS A 335 29.92 -10.49 25.10
CA CYS A 335 29.88 -9.05 24.79
C CYS A 335 30.95 -8.63 23.74
N GLU A 336 31.14 -9.44 22.71
CA GLU A 336 32.16 -9.20 21.70
C GLU A 336 31.80 -7.98 20.84
N GLU A 337 32.67 -7.01 20.74
CA GLU A 337 32.49 -5.86 19.85
C GLU A 337 32.46 -6.31 18.38
N THR A 338 31.54 -5.75 17.62
CA THR A 338 31.47 -5.97 16.18
C THR A 338 32.71 -5.40 15.50
N LYS A 339 33.27 -6.12 14.53
CA LYS A 339 34.48 -5.69 13.81
C LYS A 339 34.29 -4.31 13.19
N LYS A 340 35.25 -3.45 13.40
CA LYS A 340 35.19 -2.07 12.93
C LYS A 340 35.00 -1.99 11.41
N GLU A 341 35.66 -2.84 10.64
CA GLU A 341 35.59 -2.88 9.18
C GLU A 341 34.13 -3.20 8.71
N GLU A 342 33.42 -4.03 9.46
CA GLU A 342 32.01 -4.34 9.15
C GLU A 342 31.11 -3.16 9.50
N LEU A 343 31.30 -2.52 10.66
CA LEU A 343 30.57 -1.32 11.06
C LEU A 343 30.79 -0.18 10.04
N ASP A 344 32.03 0.07 9.64
CA ASP A 344 32.38 1.11 8.67
C ASP A 344 31.77 0.82 7.29
N ARG A 345 31.77 -0.44 6.85
CA ARG A 345 31.14 -0.87 5.59
C ARG A 345 29.64 -0.57 5.57
N ILE A 346 28.92 -0.99 6.61
CA ILE A 346 27.48 -0.77 6.68
C ILE A 346 27.16 0.73 6.83
N ASN A 347 27.93 1.44 7.64
CA ASN A 347 27.77 2.89 7.79
C ASN A 347 27.94 3.61 6.44
N GLN A 348 28.96 3.26 5.65
CA GLN A 348 29.17 3.83 4.32
C GLN A 348 28.02 3.51 3.35
N LEU A 349 27.41 2.32 3.43
CA LEU A 349 26.29 1.95 2.57
C LEU A 349 25.01 2.75 2.88
N PHE A 350 24.73 3.02 4.15
CA PHE A 350 23.44 3.57 4.55
C PHE A 350 23.48 5.04 5.00
N TRP A 351 24.67 5.60 5.28
CA TRP A 351 24.84 6.95 5.81
C TRP A 351 25.86 7.80 5.02
N SER A 352 26.14 7.42 3.75
CA SER A 352 27.16 8.09 2.93
C SER A 352 26.87 9.57 2.63
N TYR A 353 25.65 10.03 2.80
CA TYR A 353 25.26 11.43 2.62
C TYR A 353 25.32 12.25 3.92
N SER A 354 25.52 11.58 5.07
CA SER A 354 25.53 12.24 6.37
C SER A 354 26.87 12.93 6.65
N ASP A 355 26.82 14.18 7.09
CA ASP A 355 27.95 14.98 7.53
C ASP A 355 27.56 15.97 8.65
N GLU A 356 28.51 16.80 9.08
CA GLU A 356 28.29 17.80 10.14
C GLU A 356 27.28 18.91 9.81
N ASN A 357 26.90 19.06 8.51
CA ASN A 357 26.02 20.12 8.03
C ASN A 357 24.59 19.60 7.69
N ASP A 358 24.24 18.40 8.11
CA ASP A 358 22.98 17.75 7.72
C ASP A 358 21.73 18.60 8.00
N CYS A 359 21.57 19.09 9.24
CA CYS A 359 20.39 19.89 9.61
C CYS A 359 20.34 21.22 8.85
N GLU A 360 21.48 21.88 8.68
CA GLU A 360 21.59 23.12 7.89
C GLU A 360 21.20 22.91 6.43
N ARG A 361 21.66 21.81 5.83
CA ARG A 361 21.32 21.45 4.45
C ARG A 361 19.84 21.18 4.29
N ILE A 362 19.22 20.48 5.22
CA ILE A 362 17.76 20.23 5.23
C ILE A 362 16.99 21.54 5.32
N ILE A 363 17.36 22.42 6.27
CA ILE A 363 16.68 23.70 6.48
C ILE A 363 16.84 24.62 5.26
N ASN A 364 18.05 24.80 4.75
CA ASN A 364 18.33 25.65 3.60
C ASN A 364 17.61 25.16 2.34
N THR A 365 17.55 23.84 2.12
CA THR A 365 16.80 23.25 1.01
C THR A 365 15.31 23.56 1.13
N ALA A 366 14.72 23.37 2.31
CA ALA A 366 13.30 23.64 2.54
C ALA A 366 12.93 25.14 2.38
N LEU A 367 13.79 26.05 2.84
CA LEU A 367 13.58 27.51 2.72
C LEU A 367 13.71 28.00 1.26
N SER A 368 14.63 27.41 0.49
CA SER A 368 14.86 27.77 -0.93
C SER A 368 13.84 27.14 -1.85
N PHE A 369 13.23 26.02 -1.45
CA PHE A 369 12.27 25.30 -2.26
C PHE A 369 10.99 26.12 -2.49
N THR A 370 10.51 26.07 -3.73
CA THR A 370 9.20 26.61 -4.10
C THR A 370 8.47 25.52 -4.87
N PRO A 371 7.32 25.04 -4.38
CA PRO A 371 6.53 24.04 -5.08
C PRO A 371 6.21 24.52 -6.51
N GLU A 372 6.60 23.73 -7.50
CA GLU A 372 6.20 23.94 -8.89
C GLU A 372 4.91 23.16 -9.14
N LYS A 373 3.94 23.84 -9.73
CA LYS A 373 2.72 23.17 -10.19
C LYS A 373 3.01 22.48 -11.53
N ARG A 374 3.46 21.24 -11.47
CA ARG A 374 3.53 20.39 -12.66
C ARG A 374 2.12 19.91 -13.00
N GLU A 375 1.78 19.97 -14.26
CA GLU A 375 0.55 19.35 -14.74
C GLU A 375 0.84 17.90 -15.10
N PHE A 376 0.16 16.99 -14.42
CA PHE A 376 0.18 15.56 -14.74
C PHE A 376 -1.06 15.21 -15.56
N PRO A 377 -0.97 14.27 -16.51
CA PRO A 377 -2.14 13.78 -17.23
C PRO A 377 -3.12 13.17 -16.24
N LYS A 378 -4.37 13.05 -16.64
CA LYS A 378 -5.36 12.24 -15.95
C LYS A 378 -5.33 10.81 -16.47
N LEU A 379 -5.70 9.87 -15.62
CA LEU A 379 -5.99 8.50 -16.02
C LEU A 379 -7.51 8.34 -16.16
N TYR A 380 -7.96 8.01 -17.35
CA TYR A 380 -9.34 7.59 -17.57
C TYR A 380 -9.40 6.07 -17.71
N SER A 381 -10.28 5.43 -17.01
CA SER A 381 -10.56 4.01 -17.21
C SER A 381 -12.02 3.81 -17.59
N PHE A 382 -12.25 2.99 -18.61
CA PHE A 382 -13.60 2.70 -19.11
C PHE A 382 -13.94 1.25 -18.86
N ASP A 383 -15.16 1.01 -18.36
CA ASP A 383 -15.78 -0.30 -18.56
C ASP A 383 -16.05 -0.52 -20.06
N ILE A 384 -16.33 -1.74 -20.44
CA ILE A 384 -16.47 -2.14 -21.84
C ILE A 384 -17.93 -2.37 -22.23
N PHE A 385 -18.58 -3.33 -21.57
CA PHE A 385 -19.95 -3.73 -21.92
C PHE A 385 -20.95 -2.68 -21.42
N ASP A 386 -21.91 -2.33 -22.28
CA ASP A 386 -22.90 -1.28 -22.02
C ASP A 386 -22.29 0.08 -21.64
N THR A 387 -20.97 0.22 -21.88
CA THR A 387 -20.19 1.46 -21.74
C THR A 387 -19.60 1.91 -23.06
N LEU A 388 -18.81 1.07 -23.75
CA LEU A 388 -18.22 1.39 -25.06
C LEU A 388 -18.97 0.73 -26.22
N PHE A 389 -19.55 -0.41 -25.98
CA PHE A 389 -20.45 -1.06 -26.89
C PHE A 389 -21.52 -1.84 -26.14
N SER A 390 -22.66 -2.05 -26.80
CA SER A 390 -23.72 -2.90 -26.29
C SER A 390 -23.94 -4.10 -27.21
N ARG A 391 -24.82 -5.01 -26.83
CA ARG A 391 -25.20 -6.16 -27.65
C ARG A 391 -26.48 -5.88 -28.43
N GLN A 392 -26.51 -6.33 -29.70
CA GLN A 392 -27.73 -6.25 -30.53
C GLN A 392 -28.89 -7.11 -30.03
N CYS A 393 -28.63 -8.07 -29.15
CA CYS A 393 -29.64 -8.88 -28.51
C CYS A 393 -30.14 -8.18 -27.23
N CYS A 394 -31.44 -8.30 -26.96
CA CYS A 394 -32.07 -7.63 -25.80
C CYS A 394 -31.51 -8.10 -24.45
N HIS A 395 -30.94 -9.27 -24.41
CA HIS A 395 -30.41 -9.86 -23.19
C HIS A 395 -29.06 -10.54 -23.49
N PRO A 396 -28.02 -10.43 -22.64
CA PRO A 396 -26.73 -11.10 -22.87
C PRO A 396 -26.88 -12.61 -23.16
N SER A 397 -27.79 -13.29 -22.44
CA SER A 397 -28.06 -14.71 -22.65
C SER A 397 -28.67 -15.07 -24.00
N SER A 398 -29.15 -14.08 -24.79
CA SER A 398 -29.66 -14.33 -26.15
C SER A 398 -28.56 -14.71 -27.14
N VAL A 399 -27.28 -14.48 -26.79
CA VAL A 399 -26.14 -15.02 -27.52
C VAL A 399 -26.21 -16.56 -27.55
N PHE A 400 -26.58 -17.19 -26.43
CA PHE A 400 -26.71 -18.65 -26.33
C PHE A 400 -27.83 -19.21 -27.21
N ASP A 401 -28.89 -18.44 -27.45
CA ASP A 401 -29.95 -18.84 -28.37
C ASP A 401 -29.48 -18.82 -29.82
N ASN A 402 -28.59 -17.92 -30.17
CA ASN A 402 -27.94 -17.93 -31.50
C ASN A 402 -27.01 -19.13 -31.66
N VAL A 403 -26.23 -19.49 -30.63
CA VAL A 403 -25.41 -20.72 -30.63
C VAL A 403 -26.32 -21.96 -30.75
N ARG A 404 -27.46 -22.00 -30.02
CA ARG A 404 -28.44 -23.09 -30.15
C ARG A 404 -28.96 -23.23 -31.58
N LYS A 405 -29.21 -22.15 -32.30
CA LYS A 405 -29.60 -22.21 -33.71
C LYS A 405 -28.53 -22.78 -34.62
N LYS A 406 -27.25 -22.46 -34.35
CA LYS A 406 -26.12 -23.07 -35.06
C LYS A 406 -26.07 -24.58 -34.78
N LEU A 407 -26.31 -24.99 -33.53
CA LEU A 407 -26.40 -26.41 -33.16
C LEU A 407 -27.51 -27.15 -33.92
N GLU A 408 -28.70 -26.56 -34.03
CA GLU A 408 -29.86 -27.13 -34.78
C GLU A 408 -29.53 -27.33 -36.27
N GLN A 409 -28.68 -26.51 -36.83
CA GLN A 409 -28.26 -26.55 -38.24
C GLN A 409 -27.01 -27.37 -38.51
N SER A 410 -26.37 -27.86 -37.45
CA SER A 410 -25.10 -28.60 -37.56
C SER A 410 -25.32 -30.10 -37.58
N ASP A 411 -24.49 -30.82 -38.37
CA ASP A 411 -24.44 -32.29 -38.38
C ASP A 411 -23.35 -32.84 -37.41
N CYS A 412 -23.02 -32.09 -36.36
CA CYS A 412 -21.91 -32.42 -35.46
C CYS A 412 -22.21 -33.48 -34.40
N GLY A 413 -23.36 -34.20 -34.52
CA GLY A 413 -23.66 -35.35 -33.66
C GLY A 413 -24.02 -35.04 -32.22
N TYR A 414 -24.52 -33.84 -31.93
CA TYR A 414 -24.99 -33.50 -30.59
C TYR A 414 -26.33 -34.16 -30.25
N ASP A 415 -26.56 -34.48 -28.97
CA ASP A 415 -27.81 -35.04 -28.50
C ASP A 415 -29.01 -34.04 -28.69
N SER A 416 -30.16 -34.54 -29.13
CA SER A 416 -31.30 -33.71 -29.43
C SER A 416 -31.89 -32.97 -28.22
N TYR A 417 -31.78 -33.53 -27.01
CA TYR A 417 -32.17 -32.86 -25.77
C TYR A 417 -31.21 -31.73 -25.45
N PHE A 418 -29.89 -32.02 -25.58
CA PHE A 418 -28.83 -31.01 -25.40
C PHE A 418 -29.04 -29.81 -26.32
N ILE A 419 -29.29 -30.03 -27.61
CA ILE A 419 -29.57 -28.96 -28.58
C ILE A 419 -30.76 -28.09 -28.13
N ARG A 420 -31.89 -28.72 -27.83
CA ARG A 420 -33.11 -27.97 -27.42
C ARG A 420 -32.94 -27.17 -26.15
N LYS A 421 -32.12 -27.62 -25.21
CA LYS A 421 -31.93 -27.04 -23.89
C LYS A 421 -30.62 -26.26 -23.72
N PHE A 422 -29.83 -26.12 -24.77
CA PHE A 422 -28.48 -25.55 -24.75
C PHE A 422 -28.40 -24.22 -23.96
N SER A 423 -29.25 -23.24 -24.28
CA SER A 423 -29.23 -21.94 -23.62
C SER A 423 -29.47 -22.03 -22.11
N GLN A 424 -30.34 -22.94 -21.67
CA GLN A 424 -30.62 -23.18 -20.26
C GLN A 424 -29.43 -23.90 -19.58
N ILE A 425 -28.89 -24.92 -20.24
CA ILE A 425 -27.73 -25.68 -19.77
C ILE A 425 -26.53 -24.75 -19.63
N ARG A 426 -26.25 -23.92 -20.63
CA ARG A 426 -25.11 -22.97 -20.62
C ARG A 426 -25.18 -22.00 -19.45
N ARG A 427 -26.35 -21.37 -19.21
CA ARG A 427 -26.58 -20.48 -18.06
C ARG A 427 -26.41 -21.21 -16.74
N TRP A 428 -26.92 -22.41 -16.63
CA TRP A 428 -26.82 -23.21 -15.41
C TRP A 428 -25.38 -23.64 -15.13
N CYS A 429 -24.62 -24.04 -16.14
CA CYS A 429 -23.19 -24.38 -15.99
C CYS A 429 -22.38 -23.16 -15.51
N GLU A 430 -22.60 -21.98 -16.07
CA GLU A 430 -21.94 -20.76 -15.60
C GLU A 430 -22.26 -20.47 -14.14
N SER A 431 -23.53 -20.54 -13.75
CA SER A 431 -23.95 -20.32 -12.37
C SER A 431 -23.26 -21.27 -11.39
N ASN A 432 -23.12 -22.56 -11.76
CA ASN A 432 -22.48 -23.56 -10.91
C ASN A 432 -20.99 -23.32 -10.76
N VAL A 433 -20.28 -22.98 -11.85
CA VAL A 433 -18.84 -22.68 -11.78
C VAL A 433 -18.60 -21.44 -10.93
N ARG A 434 -19.36 -20.38 -11.10
CA ARG A 434 -19.28 -19.17 -10.26
C ARG A 434 -19.57 -19.47 -8.79
N GLU A 435 -20.56 -20.32 -8.50
CA GLU A 435 -20.87 -20.71 -7.12
C GLU A 435 -19.76 -21.56 -6.51
N PHE A 436 -19.16 -22.46 -7.28
CA PHE A 436 -17.99 -23.24 -6.84
C PHE A 436 -16.83 -22.33 -6.48
N TYR A 437 -16.45 -21.38 -7.34
CA TYR A 437 -15.39 -20.42 -7.08
C TYR A 437 -15.67 -19.62 -5.79
N LYS A 438 -16.88 -19.12 -5.63
CA LYS A 438 -17.30 -18.34 -4.47
C LYS A 438 -17.21 -19.12 -3.15
N LYS A 439 -17.58 -20.41 -3.17
CA LYS A 439 -17.55 -21.29 -1.99
C LYS A 439 -16.16 -21.85 -1.70
N SER A 440 -15.32 -22.00 -2.70
CA SER A 440 -14.00 -22.63 -2.56
C SER A 440 -12.87 -21.66 -2.21
N VAL A 441 -13.11 -20.35 -2.13
CA VAL A 441 -12.11 -19.31 -1.80
C VAL A 441 -11.29 -19.68 -0.56
N LEU A 442 -11.98 -20.06 0.52
CA LEU A 442 -11.30 -20.43 1.78
C LEU A 442 -10.46 -21.70 1.66
N ILE A 443 -10.87 -22.65 0.80
CA ILE A 443 -10.16 -23.93 0.60
C ILE A 443 -8.95 -23.71 -0.32
N ARG A 444 -9.12 -22.91 -1.36
CA ARG A 444 -8.04 -22.59 -2.30
C ARG A 444 -7.02 -21.61 -1.72
N ASN A 445 -7.40 -20.88 -0.67
CA ASN A 445 -6.60 -19.81 -0.07
C ASN A 445 -6.14 -18.77 -1.10
N ASP A 446 -7.02 -18.43 -2.02
CA ASP A 446 -6.78 -17.38 -3.02
C ASP A 446 -8.03 -16.49 -3.18
N ASP A 447 -7.85 -15.30 -3.72
CA ASP A 447 -8.89 -14.31 -3.95
C ASP A 447 -9.41 -14.29 -5.39
N HIS A 448 -9.04 -15.28 -6.19
CA HIS A 448 -9.47 -15.40 -7.57
C HIS A 448 -10.93 -15.83 -7.62
N LEU A 449 -11.80 -14.90 -8.00
CA LEU A 449 -13.25 -15.12 -8.10
C LEU A 449 -13.77 -15.18 -9.53
N GLU A 450 -12.96 -14.78 -10.52
CA GLU A 450 -13.40 -14.81 -11.90
C GLU A 450 -13.14 -16.18 -12.52
N ILE A 451 -14.09 -16.58 -13.34
CA ILE A 451 -14.09 -17.83 -14.09
C ILE A 451 -13.66 -17.60 -15.55
N GLN A 452 -13.29 -18.65 -16.23
CA GLN A 452 -13.00 -18.63 -17.67
C GLN A 452 -14.08 -19.34 -18.48
N LEU A 453 -14.23 -18.94 -19.73
CA LEU A 453 -15.18 -19.58 -20.64
C LEU A 453 -14.94 -21.08 -20.78
N SER A 454 -13.68 -21.51 -20.84
CA SER A 454 -13.30 -22.92 -20.90
C SER A 454 -13.84 -23.74 -19.73
N GLU A 455 -13.78 -23.20 -18.50
CA GLU A 455 -14.24 -23.89 -17.28
C GLU A 455 -15.75 -24.14 -17.29
N ILE A 456 -16.52 -23.20 -17.89
CA ILE A 456 -17.97 -23.37 -18.06
C ILE A 456 -18.25 -24.57 -18.98
N TYR A 457 -17.51 -24.68 -20.08
CA TYR A 457 -17.66 -25.78 -21.03
C TYR A 457 -17.04 -27.08 -20.52
N ASP A 458 -16.00 -27.04 -19.73
CA ASP A 458 -15.46 -28.20 -19.02
C ASP A 458 -16.49 -28.77 -18.04
N HIS A 459 -17.13 -27.91 -17.26
CA HIS A 459 -18.23 -28.33 -16.39
C HIS A 459 -19.41 -28.90 -17.19
N MET A 460 -19.75 -28.30 -18.33
CA MET A 460 -20.77 -28.83 -19.24
C MET A 460 -20.44 -30.23 -19.74
N ALA A 461 -19.18 -30.48 -20.09
CA ALA A 461 -18.70 -31.79 -20.55
C ALA A 461 -18.72 -32.87 -19.44
N THR A 462 -18.73 -32.50 -18.17
CA THR A 462 -18.97 -33.47 -17.08
C THR A 462 -20.39 -34.00 -17.01
N LEU A 463 -21.35 -33.26 -17.58
CA LEU A 463 -22.78 -33.57 -17.52
C LEU A 463 -23.32 -34.19 -18.80
N PHE A 464 -22.70 -33.87 -19.92
CA PHE A 464 -23.08 -34.32 -21.24
C PHE A 464 -21.86 -34.93 -21.95
N PRO A 465 -22.02 -36.04 -22.71
CA PRO A 465 -20.91 -36.69 -23.40
C PRO A 465 -20.47 -35.87 -24.62
N LEU A 466 -19.74 -34.79 -24.38
CA LEU A 466 -19.15 -33.94 -25.41
C LEU A 466 -17.71 -34.37 -25.69
N THR A 467 -17.34 -34.48 -26.97
CA THR A 467 -15.93 -34.62 -27.35
C THR A 467 -15.19 -33.30 -27.19
N ASP A 468 -13.86 -33.34 -27.17
CA ASP A 468 -13.06 -32.12 -27.11
C ASP A 468 -13.29 -31.20 -28.32
N GLU A 469 -13.49 -31.79 -29.50
CA GLU A 469 -13.82 -31.06 -30.73
C GLU A 469 -15.17 -30.38 -30.62
N GLN A 470 -16.19 -31.07 -30.09
CA GLN A 470 -17.52 -30.51 -29.87
C GLN A 470 -17.47 -29.35 -28.84
N LYS A 471 -16.74 -29.55 -27.75
CA LYS A 471 -16.55 -28.51 -26.74
C LYS A 471 -15.88 -27.28 -27.34
N GLN A 472 -14.77 -27.46 -28.07
CA GLN A 472 -14.07 -26.36 -28.72
C GLN A 472 -14.91 -25.63 -29.77
N GLN A 473 -15.74 -26.38 -30.50
CA GLN A 473 -16.66 -25.81 -31.47
C GLN A 473 -17.70 -24.90 -30.80
N LEU A 474 -18.26 -25.31 -29.65
CA LEU A 474 -19.21 -24.50 -28.89
C LEU A 474 -18.58 -23.21 -28.35
N ILE A 475 -17.37 -23.29 -27.81
CA ILE A 475 -16.58 -22.12 -27.38
C ILE A 475 -16.39 -21.16 -28.55
N THR A 476 -15.96 -21.69 -29.70
CA THR A 476 -15.75 -20.89 -30.92
C THR A 476 -17.04 -20.18 -31.34
N TRP A 477 -18.16 -20.89 -31.39
CA TRP A 477 -19.44 -20.33 -31.79
C TRP A 477 -19.95 -19.25 -30.81
N GLU A 478 -19.75 -19.45 -29.50
CA GLU A 478 -20.11 -18.42 -28.51
C GLU A 478 -19.28 -17.15 -28.72
N CYS A 479 -17.96 -17.29 -28.88
CA CYS A 479 -17.08 -16.15 -29.16
C CYS A 479 -17.47 -15.42 -30.48
N GLU A 480 -17.78 -16.17 -31.54
CA GLU A 480 -18.24 -15.58 -32.81
C GLU A 480 -19.55 -14.81 -32.66
N GLU A 481 -20.52 -15.34 -31.91
CA GLU A 481 -21.80 -14.67 -31.68
C GLU A 481 -21.64 -13.45 -30.79
N GLU A 482 -20.79 -13.47 -29.78
CA GLU A 482 -20.42 -12.29 -28.99
C GLU A 482 -19.83 -11.20 -29.89
N ILE A 483 -18.84 -11.51 -30.72
CA ILE A 483 -18.28 -10.56 -31.67
C ILE A 483 -19.34 -10.03 -32.64
N ARG A 484 -20.21 -10.93 -33.14
CA ARG A 484 -21.30 -10.54 -34.04
C ARG A 484 -22.29 -9.57 -33.41
N SER A 485 -22.54 -9.70 -32.11
CA SER A 485 -23.55 -8.95 -31.39
C SER A 485 -23.17 -7.48 -31.09
N VAL A 486 -21.94 -7.09 -31.26
CA VAL A 486 -21.43 -5.74 -30.89
C VAL A 486 -22.10 -4.62 -31.68
N ILE A 487 -22.64 -3.63 -30.96
CA ILE A 487 -23.05 -2.31 -31.44
C ILE A 487 -22.23 -1.26 -30.71
N PRO A 488 -21.47 -0.39 -31.41
CA PRO A 488 -20.73 0.68 -30.78
C PRO A 488 -21.64 1.74 -30.14
N LEU A 489 -21.24 2.26 -28.98
CA LEU A 489 -21.85 3.44 -28.35
C LEU A 489 -20.99 4.64 -28.70
N THR A 490 -21.29 5.24 -29.86
CA THR A 490 -20.46 6.24 -30.53
C THR A 490 -20.19 7.46 -29.65
N ASP A 491 -21.17 7.96 -28.92
CA ASP A 491 -21.00 9.12 -28.03
C ASP A 491 -19.96 8.87 -26.93
N HIS A 492 -19.95 7.66 -26.36
CA HIS A 492 -18.97 7.28 -25.34
C HIS A 492 -17.57 7.03 -25.92
N ILE A 493 -17.51 6.47 -27.15
CA ILE A 493 -16.25 6.29 -27.87
C ILE A 493 -15.66 7.66 -28.25
N ASP A 494 -16.47 8.60 -28.70
CA ASP A 494 -16.03 9.96 -29.03
C ASP A 494 -15.57 10.73 -27.78
N MET A 495 -16.23 10.54 -26.65
CA MET A 495 -15.79 11.04 -25.34
C MET A 495 -14.40 10.47 -24.97
N LEU A 496 -14.18 9.17 -25.13
CA LEU A 496 -12.88 8.52 -24.90
C LEU A 496 -11.82 9.12 -25.81
N LYS A 497 -12.11 9.29 -27.10
CA LYS A 497 -11.18 9.89 -28.07
C LYS A 497 -10.82 11.34 -27.71
N SER A 498 -11.77 12.11 -27.16
CA SER A 498 -11.49 13.49 -26.72
C SER A 498 -10.48 13.50 -25.56
N TYR A 499 -10.58 12.60 -24.60
CA TYR A 499 -9.63 12.51 -23.50
C TYR A 499 -8.22 12.14 -23.96
N LEU A 500 -8.10 11.22 -24.93
CA LEU A 500 -6.79 10.93 -25.56
C LEU A 500 -6.22 12.14 -26.31
N ALA A 501 -7.07 12.88 -27.02
CA ALA A 501 -6.65 14.09 -27.77
C ALA A 501 -6.20 15.23 -26.84
N GLU A 502 -6.68 15.27 -25.61
CA GLU A 502 -6.26 16.18 -24.55
C GLU A 502 -4.92 15.77 -23.89
N GLY A 503 -4.32 14.65 -24.30
CA GLY A 503 -3.05 14.16 -23.76
C GLY A 503 -3.18 13.34 -22.48
N ASN A 504 -4.37 12.83 -22.18
CA ASN A 504 -4.63 11.95 -21.05
C ASN A 504 -4.42 10.48 -21.44
N ASP A 505 -4.17 9.64 -20.45
CA ASP A 505 -4.06 8.20 -20.64
C ASP A 505 -5.42 7.52 -20.45
N VAL A 506 -5.68 6.50 -21.26
CA VAL A 506 -6.92 5.73 -21.22
C VAL A 506 -6.61 4.24 -21.13
N VAL A 507 -7.29 3.54 -20.20
CA VAL A 507 -7.25 2.09 -20.06
C VAL A 507 -8.65 1.49 -20.05
N LEU A 508 -8.79 0.23 -20.43
CA LEU A 508 -10.05 -0.51 -20.43
C LEU A 508 -10.05 -1.55 -19.31
N ILE A 509 -11.15 -1.61 -18.54
CA ILE A 509 -11.28 -2.50 -17.37
C ILE A 509 -12.62 -3.20 -17.42
N SER A 510 -12.64 -4.53 -17.49
CA SER A 510 -13.92 -5.26 -17.57
C SER A 510 -13.93 -6.56 -16.76
N ASP A 511 -15.06 -6.80 -16.07
CA ASP A 511 -15.37 -8.09 -15.47
C ASP A 511 -16.05 -8.97 -16.51
N MET A 512 -15.29 -9.92 -17.12
CA MET A 512 -15.80 -10.77 -18.17
C MET A 512 -14.99 -12.07 -18.27
N TYR A 513 -15.70 -13.21 -18.38
CA TYR A 513 -15.13 -14.54 -18.51
C TYR A 513 -14.64 -14.90 -19.93
N LEU A 514 -14.93 -14.07 -20.93
CA LEU A 514 -14.50 -14.30 -22.31
C LEU A 514 -12.98 -14.21 -22.46
N PRO A 515 -12.40 -14.97 -23.41
CA PRO A 515 -10.97 -14.84 -23.73
C PRO A 515 -10.61 -13.45 -24.20
N LYS A 516 -9.42 -12.99 -23.86
CA LYS A 516 -8.88 -11.66 -24.21
C LYS A 516 -8.93 -11.37 -25.70
N GLU A 517 -8.57 -12.36 -26.52
CA GLU A 517 -8.61 -12.24 -27.98
C GLU A 517 -10.02 -11.99 -28.51
N THR A 518 -11.03 -12.56 -27.86
CA THR A 518 -12.44 -12.32 -28.21
C THR A 518 -12.81 -10.88 -27.89
N ILE A 519 -12.50 -10.39 -26.70
CA ILE A 519 -12.74 -9.00 -26.29
C ILE A 519 -12.01 -8.03 -27.22
N GLN A 520 -10.75 -8.28 -27.58
CA GLN A 520 -10.01 -7.45 -28.52
C GLN A 520 -10.69 -7.37 -29.90
N LYS A 521 -11.21 -8.48 -30.41
CA LYS A 521 -11.98 -8.50 -31.66
C LYS A 521 -13.31 -7.73 -31.53
N MET A 522 -13.98 -7.81 -30.39
CA MET A 522 -15.20 -7.04 -30.10
C MET A 522 -14.90 -5.54 -30.08
N LEU A 523 -13.82 -5.14 -29.40
CA LEU A 523 -13.33 -3.76 -29.34
C LEU A 523 -12.96 -3.24 -30.74
N ALA A 524 -12.19 -4.02 -31.53
CA ALA A 524 -11.82 -3.67 -32.89
C ALA A 524 -13.04 -3.49 -33.82
N LYS A 525 -14.10 -4.27 -33.57
CA LYS A 525 -15.34 -4.12 -34.32
C LYS A 525 -16.12 -2.87 -33.93
N ALA A 526 -16.11 -2.49 -32.65
CA ALA A 526 -16.76 -1.26 -32.21
C ALA A 526 -16.00 -0.03 -32.72
N ASP A 527 -14.70 0.01 -32.50
CA ASP A 527 -13.78 1.01 -33.09
C ASP A 527 -12.34 0.45 -33.04
N PRO A 528 -11.58 0.49 -34.16
CA PRO A 528 -10.21 -0.04 -34.21
C PRO A 528 -9.26 0.53 -33.16
N LEU A 529 -9.44 1.80 -32.74
CA LEU A 529 -8.63 2.44 -31.72
C LEU A 529 -8.75 1.70 -30.37
N LEU A 530 -9.94 1.25 -29.99
CA LEU A 530 -10.20 0.61 -28.72
C LEU A 530 -9.36 -0.66 -28.51
N ALA A 531 -9.08 -1.41 -29.58
CA ALA A 531 -8.27 -2.62 -29.53
C ALA A 531 -6.77 -2.34 -29.28
N THR A 532 -6.32 -1.10 -29.41
CA THR A 532 -4.93 -0.69 -29.16
C THR A 532 -4.67 -0.22 -27.75
N LEU A 533 -5.73 -0.01 -26.95
CA LEU A 533 -5.61 0.51 -25.59
C LEU A 533 -5.23 -0.60 -24.61
N PRO A 534 -4.54 -0.25 -23.51
CA PRO A 534 -4.28 -1.20 -22.42
C PRO A 534 -5.57 -1.81 -21.88
N LEU A 535 -5.64 -3.14 -21.81
CA LEU A 535 -6.82 -3.89 -21.46
C LEU A 535 -6.59 -4.76 -20.21
N PHE A 536 -7.40 -4.55 -19.19
CA PHE A 536 -7.42 -5.30 -17.93
C PHE A 536 -8.72 -6.08 -17.81
N LEU A 537 -8.63 -7.40 -17.88
CA LEU A 537 -9.77 -8.30 -17.80
C LEU A 537 -9.73 -9.14 -16.54
N SER A 538 -10.89 -9.35 -15.94
CA SER A 538 -11.03 -10.25 -14.79
C SER A 538 -10.66 -11.69 -15.12
N SER A 539 -10.98 -12.17 -16.34
CA SER A 539 -10.60 -13.53 -16.80
C SER A 539 -9.09 -13.74 -16.92
N ASP A 540 -8.31 -12.69 -17.27
CA ASP A 540 -6.85 -12.77 -17.35
C ASP A 540 -6.19 -12.78 -15.96
N LYS A 541 -6.77 -12.03 -15.02
CA LYS A 541 -6.15 -11.74 -13.72
C LYS A 541 -6.76 -12.55 -12.58
N GLY A 542 -7.93 -13.13 -12.75
CA GLY A 542 -8.72 -13.80 -11.71
C GLY A 542 -9.41 -12.82 -10.74
N TYR A 543 -9.16 -11.52 -10.86
CA TYR A 543 -9.67 -10.48 -9.98
C TYR A 543 -10.83 -9.72 -10.60
N GLN A 544 -11.80 -9.33 -9.77
CA GLN A 544 -13.00 -8.59 -10.19
C GLN A 544 -12.99 -7.13 -9.73
N LYS A 545 -13.69 -6.25 -10.46
CA LYS A 545 -13.99 -4.86 -10.05
C LYS A 545 -14.77 -4.82 -8.73
N THR A 546 -15.71 -5.75 -8.57
CA THR A 546 -16.58 -5.87 -7.38
C THR A 546 -15.80 -6.06 -6.08
N THR A 547 -14.61 -6.65 -6.13
CA THR A 547 -13.70 -6.81 -4.99
C THR A 547 -12.63 -5.70 -4.91
N ARG A 548 -12.63 -4.75 -5.83
CA ARG A 548 -11.62 -3.71 -6.05
C ARG A 548 -10.26 -4.23 -6.54
N LYS A 549 -10.02 -5.53 -6.51
CA LYS A 549 -8.71 -6.10 -6.83
C LYS A 549 -8.28 -5.84 -8.28
N LEU A 550 -9.22 -5.81 -9.23
CA LEU A 550 -8.89 -5.48 -10.61
C LEU A 550 -8.42 -4.02 -10.75
N PHE A 551 -8.98 -3.07 -10.00
CA PHE A 551 -8.47 -1.69 -9.95
C PHE A 551 -7.10 -1.60 -9.29
N LEU A 552 -6.84 -2.40 -8.24
CA LEU A 552 -5.52 -2.47 -7.61
C LEU A 552 -4.47 -3.07 -8.54
N GLU A 553 -4.85 -4.03 -9.39
CA GLU A 553 -3.99 -4.57 -10.43
C GLU A 553 -3.61 -3.49 -11.47
N VAL A 554 -4.57 -2.67 -11.90
CA VAL A 554 -4.31 -1.51 -12.77
C VAL A 554 -3.36 -0.54 -12.10
N TYR A 555 -3.62 -0.16 -10.84
CA TYR A 555 -2.76 0.74 -10.08
C TYR A 555 -1.31 0.22 -9.98
N SER A 556 -1.13 -1.08 -9.69
CA SER A 556 0.19 -1.70 -9.54
C SER A 556 0.93 -1.86 -10.88
N SER A 557 0.20 -2.05 -11.98
CA SER A 557 0.76 -2.24 -13.33
C SER A 557 1.21 -0.93 -13.98
N LEU A 558 0.65 0.20 -13.55
CA LEU A 558 1.02 1.54 -14.02
C LEU A 558 1.99 2.18 -13.03
N ASP A 559 3.01 2.87 -13.55
CA ASP A 559 3.78 3.79 -12.69
C ASP A 559 2.92 5.02 -12.42
N TYR A 560 2.12 4.95 -11.33
CA TYR A 560 1.05 5.91 -11.06
C TYR A 560 1.59 7.34 -10.90
N HIS A 561 1.45 8.14 -11.95
CA HIS A 561 1.93 9.53 -12.03
C HIS A 561 0.81 10.52 -12.44
N TYR A 562 -0.44 10.14 -12.26
CA TYR A 562 -1.60 10.91 -12.69
C TYR A 562 -2.05 11.91 -11.64
N SER A 563 -2.58 13.06 -12.12
CA SER A 563 -3.20 14.06 -11.23
C SER A 563 -4.53 13.58 -10.67
N GLU A 564 -5.25 12.76 -11.43
CA GLU A 564 -6.57 12.24 -11.10
C GLU A 564 -6.81 10.93 -11.84
N TRP A 565 -7.55 10.01 -11.24
CA TRP A 565 -8.09 8.82 -11.90
C TRP A 565 -9.60 8.92 -11.96
N ILE A 566 -10.17 8.83 -13.16
CA ILE A 566 -11.62 8.88 -13.41
C ILE A 566 -12.04 7.57 -14.06
N HIS A 567 -12.99 6.86 -13.46
CA HIS A 567 -13.56 5.64 -14.01
C HIS A 567 -14.95 5.90 -14.59
N ILE A 568 -15.19 5.42 -15.81
CA ILE A 568 -16.43 5.56 -16.55
C ILE A 568 -17.05 4.18 -16.74
N GLY A 569 -18.30 4.00 -16.32
CA GLY A 569 -19.01 2.73 -16.48
C GLY A 569 -20.49 2.84 -16.14
N ASP A 570 -21.24 1.78 -16.43
CA ASP A 570 -22.72 1.76 -16.30
C ASP A 570 -23.19 1.09 -14.99
N ASN A 571 -22.38 0.22 -14.40
CA ASN A 571 -22.75 -0.55 -13.23
C ASN A 571 -22.49 0.21 -11.93
N LYS A 572 -23.59 0.63 -11.26
CA LYS A 572 -23.50 1.41 -10.02
C LYS A 572 -22.62 0.78 -8.94
N PHE A 573 -22.59 -0.54 -8.80
CA PHE A 573 -21.79 -1.19 -7.77
C PHE A 573 -20.34 -1.35 -8.19
N ALA A 574 -20.09 -1.92 -9.38
CA ALA A 574 -18.76 -2.23 -9.86
C ALA A 574 -17.97 -0.99 -10.35
N ASP A 575 -18.68 -0.01 -10.98
CA ASP A 575 -18.02 1.12 -11.66
C ASP A 575 -18.19 2.46 -10.94
N ASP A 576 -19.03 2.53 -9.88
CA ASP A 576 -19.18 3.73 -9.07
C ASP A 576 -18.81 3.47 -7.60
N THR A 577 -19.50 2.56 -6.92
CA THR A 577 -19.32 2.36 -5.49
C THR A 577 -17.94 1.80 -5.14
N GLN A 578 -17.42 0.81 -5.89
CA GLN A 578 -16.15 0.16 -5.56
C GLN A 578 -14.93 1.03 -5.87
N PRO A 579 -14.78 1.63 -7.06
CA PRO A 579 -13.63 2.51 -7.33
C PRO A 579 -13.61 3.76 -6.44
N SER A 580 -14.77 4.34 -6.09
CA SER A 580 -14.84 5.47 -5.15
C SER A 580 -14.21 5.17 -3.78
N ARG A 581 -14.26 3.91 -3.31
CA ARG A 581 -13.61 3.50 -2.05
C ARG A 581 -12.09 3.57 -2.12
N LEU A 582 -11.51 3.42 -3.31
CA LEU A 582 -10.08 3.60 -3.57
C LEU A 582 -9.71 5.07 -3.85
N GLY A 583 -10.68 6.00 -3.81
CA GLY A 583 -10.43 7.41 -4.13
C GLY A 583 -10.42 7.73 -5.62
N ILE A 584 -10.83 6.78 -6.45
CA ILE A 584 -11.03 6.98 -7.89
C ILE A 584 -12.32 7.78 -8.07
N HIS A 585 -12.28 8.85 -8.85
CA HIS A 585 -13.49 9.58 -9.22
C HIS A 585 -14.30 8.76 -10.23
N THR A 586 -15.61 8.87 -10.18
CA THR A 586 -16.48 8.08 -11.05
C THR A 586 -17.39 8.97 -11.89
N GLN A 587 -17.59 8.56 -13.11
CA GLN A 587 -18.53 9.19 -14.04
C GLN A 587 -19.47 8.12 -14.57
N PRO A 588 -20.65 7.94 -13.93
CA PRO A 588 -21.63 6.98 -14.38
C PRO A 588 -22.17 7.34 -15.77
N VAL A 589 -22.26 6.33 -16.61
CA VAL A 589 -22.93 6.41 -17.91
C VAL A 589 -24.09 5.43 -17.96
N SER A 590 -24.98 5.60 -18.89
CA SER A 590 -26.12 4.69 -19.05
C SER A 590 -26.43 4.46 -20.51
N VAL A 591 -26.70 3.22 -20.85
CA VAL A 591 -27.35 2.87 -22.11
C VAL A 591 -28.87 3.01 -21.92
N PRO A 592 -29.62 3.49 -22.91
CA PRO A 592 -31.05 3.51 -22.81
C PRO A 592 -31.62 2.15 -22.43
N GLU A 593 -32.39 2.10 -21.34
CA GLU A 593 -33.08 0.87 -20.95
C GLU A 593 -33.97 0.34 -22.10
N LEU A 594 -34.22 -0.97 -22.11
CA LEU A 594 -35.18 -1.56 -23.00
C LEU A 594 -36.53 -0.88 -22.77
N ASP A 595 -37.13 -0.36 -23.83
CA ASP A 595 -38.50 0.15 -23.75
C ASP A 595 -39.54 -1.00 -23.56
N ASN A 596 -40.78 -0.64 -23.36
CA ASN A 596 -41.82 -1.64 -23.10
C ASN A 596 -42.03 -2.60 -24.29
N TYR A 597 -41.80 -2.13 -25.50
CA TYR A 597 -41.90 -2.96 -26.68
C TYR A 597 -40.72 -3.93 -26.78
N GLU A 598 -39.51 -3.43 -26.56
CA GLU A 598 -38.31 -4.27 -26.52
C GLU A 598 -38.36 -5.30 -25.38
N LYS A 599 -38.87 -4.93 -24.19
CA LYS A 599 -39.11 -5.86 -23.06
C LYS A 599 -40.10 -6.95 -23.43
N HIS A 600 -41.18 -6.57 -24.09
CA HIS A 600 -42.19 -7.52 -24.57
C HIS A 600 -41.62 -8.45 -25.65
N MET A 601 -40.88 -7.90 -26.60
CA MET A 601 -40.24 -8.68 -27.66
C MET A 601 -39.12 -9.58 -27.11
N ALA A 602 -38.37 -9.18 -26.08
CA ALA A 602 -37.39 -10.03 -25.41
C ALA A 602 -38.04 -11.29 -24.81
N ALA A 603 -39.20 -11.15 -24.17
CA ALA A 603 -39.98 -12.31 -23.69
C ALA A 603 -40.44 -13.23 -24.82
N TYR A 604 -40.83 -12.66 -25.96
CA TYR A 604 -41.19 -13.42 -27.16
C TYR A 604 -40.04 -14.14 -27.83
N ILE A 605 -38.83 -13.59 -27.73
CA ILE A 605 -37.62 -14.20 -28.31
C ILE A 605 -37.34 -15.57 -27.68
N GLU A 606 -37.45 -15.66 -26.36
CA GLU A 606 -37.23 -16.94 -25.65
C GLU A 606 -38.24 -18.02 -26.12
N GLU A 607 -39.46 -17.62 -26.51
CA GLU A 607 -40.54 -18.53 -26.90
C GLU A 607 -40.55 -18.82 -28.42
N TYR A 608 -40.33 -17.81 -29.27
CA TYR A 608 -40.58 -17.91 -30.72
C TYR A 608 -39.37 -17.55 -31.63
N GLY A 609 -38.24 -17.15 -31.08
CA GLY A 609 -37.02 -16.94 -31.85
C GLY A 609 -37.00 -15.72 -32.79
N MET A 610 -37.75 -14.66 -32.48
CA MET A 610 -37.88 -13.45 -33.33
C MET A 610 -36.72 -12.45 -33.19
N HIS A 611 -35.48 -12.94 -33.15
CA HIS A 611 -34.28 -12.11 -32.94
C HIS A 611 -34.07 -10.97 -33.95
N SER A 612 -34.54 -11.14 -35.18
CA SER A 612 -34.27 -10.19 -36.27
C SER A 612 -34.97 -8.84 -36.07
N VAL A 613 -36.18 -8.85 -35.54
CA VAL A 613 -37.01 -7.65 -35.36
C VAL A 613 -36.46 -6.80 -34.21
N VAL A 614 -36.15 -7.45 -33.11
CA VAL A 614 -35.57 -6.76 -31.94
C VAL A 614 -34.20 -6.17 -32.26
N LYS A 615 -33.40 -6.90 -33.03
CA LYS A 615 -32.11 -6.45 -33.55
C LYS A 615 -32.23 -5.17 -34.37
N LEU A 616 -33.26 -5.11 -35.22
CA LEU A 616 -33.55 -3.94 -36.04
C LEU A 616 -33.92 -2.72 -35.18
N PHE A 617 -34.83 -2.88 -34.22
CA PHE A 617 -35.26 -1.80 -33.33
C PHE A 617 -34.09 -1.27 -32.47
N ARG A 618 -33.27 -2.18 -31.89
CA ARG A 618 -32.14 -1.79 -31.06
C ARG A 618 -31.08 -1.05 -31.86
N ASN A 619 -30.82 -1.44 -33.12
CA ASN A 619 -29.90 -0.72 -34.01
C ASN A 619 -30.39 0.71 -34.38
N PHE A 620 -31.68 0.97 -34.30
CA PHE A 620 -32.20 2.32 -34.52
C PHE A 620 -32.23 3.18 -33.25
N ARG A 621 -32.10 2.56 -32.08
CA ARG A 621 -32.18 3.24 -30.79
C ARG A 621 -30.82 3.54 -30.17
N LEU A 622 -29.82 2.71 -30.41
CA LEU A 622 -28.46 2.86 -30.00
C LEU A 622 -27.60 3.48 -31.08
#